data_1dcb6de6058aa7c6f4556be4f9896fa2
#
_entry.id   1dcb6de6058aa7c6f4556be4f9896fa2
#
_cell.length_a   1.000
_cell.length_b   1.000
_cell.length_c   1.000
_cell.angle_alpha   90.00
_cell.angle_beta   90.00
_cell.angle_gamma   90.00
#
_symmetry.space_group_name_H-M   'P 1'
#
loop_
_entity.id
_entity.type
_entity.pdbx_description
1 polymer ?
#
loop_
_entity_poly.entity_id
_entity_poly.type
_entity_poly.pdbx_seq_one_letter_code
_entity_poly.pdbx_strand_id
1 'polypeptide(L)'
;GVVVGRAVLRRGTQPVRLRPEDFARHTYVVGKTGTGKSTFLRRLILDDIEAGHGVGLIDPHGDLAEAVLAAIPAHRLEDVVYFNPADLARPVGLNVFDAETVEEQRLLVSEAVAIFERLYGSEIFGPRIQDYFRNFALTLIESRLGAALPDLVPLLLPSPFQKARRDA
;
A
#
# COMPACT_ATOMS: atom_id res chain seq x y z
N GLY A 1 2.32 28.69 -0.14
CA GLY A 1 2.83 27.88 -1.27
C GLY A 1 4.30 27.52 -1.10
N VAL A 2 4.68 26.36 -1.59
CA VAL A 2 6.03 25.79 -1.47
C VAL A 2 6.97 26.39 -2.50
N VAL A 3 8.19 26.77 -2.09
CA VAL A 3 9.23 27.28 -3.02
C VAL A 3 9.89 26.09 -3.72
N VAL A 4 9.69 25.96 -5.02
CA VAL A 4 10.22 24.86 -5.83
C VAL A 4 11.49 25.20 -6.59
N GLY A 5 11.86 26.46 -6.64
CA GLY A 5 13.07 26.92 -7.33
C GLY A 5 13.19 28.43 -7.34
N ARG A 6 14.18 28.92 -8.10
CA ARG A 6 14.40 30.35 -8.32
C ARG A 6 14.52 30.61 -9.81
N ALA A 7 13.70 31.51 -10.33
CA ALA A 7 13.84 32.00 -11.70
C ALA A 7 14.94 33.07 -11.75
N VAL A 8 15.87 32.91 -12.67
CA VAL A 8 16.92 33.89 -12.93
C VAL A 8 16.41 34.86 -13.99
N LEU A 9 16.19 36.10 -13.61
CA LEU A 9 15.69 37.17 -14.47
C LEU A 9 16.80 38.21 -14.70
N ARG A 10 16.62 39.05 -15.72
CA ARG A 10 17.61 40.11 -16.03
C ARG A 10 17.89 41.08 -14.85
N ARG A 11 16.97 41.22 -13.90
CA ARG A 11 17.07 42.11 -12.73
C ARG A 11 17.17 41.40 -11.40
N GLY A 12 17.60 40.11 -11.38
CA GLY A 12 17.77 39.35 -10.16
C GLY A 12 17.07 37.97 -10.18
N THR A 13 17.01 37.31 -9.03
CA THR A 13 16.38 36.02 -8.89
C THR A 13 15.08 36.13 -8.09
N GLN A 14 14.03 35.50 -8.57
CA GLN A 14 12.74 35.42 -7.86
C GLN A 14 12.39 33.96 -7.50
N PRO A 15 11.82 33.71 -6.31
CA PRO A 15 11.36 32.37 -5.95
C PRO A 15 10.16 31.96 -6.81
N VAL A 16 10.24 30.77 -7.37
CA VAL A 16 9.10 30.11 -8.01
C VAL A 16 8.37 29.31 -6.94
N ARG A 17 7.07 29.55 -6.79
CA ARG A 17 6.23 28.90 -5.79
C ARG A 17 5.13 28.11 -6.46
N LEU A 18 4.87 26.91 -5.95
CA LEU A 18 3.64 26.17 -6.19
C LEU A 18 2.62 26.60 -5.14
N ARG A 19 1.39 26.84 -5.57
CA ARG A 19 0.28 27.18 -4.69
C ARG A 19 -0.43 25.89 -4.22
N PRO A 20 -1.22 25.91 -3.15
CA PRO A 20 -2.00 24.74 -2.70
C PRO A 20 -2.87 24.13 -3.82
N GLU A 21 -3.44 24.97 -4.68
CA GLU A 21 -4.30 24.53 -5.79
C GLU A 21 -3.50 23.77 -6.87
N ASP A 22 -2.20 24.02 -6.97
CA ASP A 22 -1.31 23.35 -7.92
C ASP A 22 -1.05 21.89 -7.47
N PHE A 23 -1.08 21.61 -6.14
CA PHE A 23 -0.97 20.27 -5.56
C PHE A 23 -2.25 19.44 -5.64
N ALA A 24 -3.41 20.08 -5.87
CA ALA A 24 -4.66 19.37 -6.14
C ALA A 24 -4.65 18.65 -7.51
N ARG A 25 -3.58 18.85 -8.30
CA ARG A 25 -3.36 18.22 -9.60
C ARG A 25 -2.10 17.37 -9.56
N HIS A 26 -2.01 16.40 -10.49
CA HIS A 26 -0.81 15.58 -10.61
C HIS A 26 0.39 16.39 -11.06
N THR A 27 1.54 16.14 -10.43
CA THR A 27 2.82 16.75 -10.79
C THR A 27 3.74 15.67 -11.36
N TYR A 28 4.33 15.91 -12.52
CA TYR A 28 5.27 15.00 -13.15
C TYR A 28 6.66 15.65 -13.17
N VAL A 29 7.62 14.98 -12.50
CA VAL A 29 9.02 15.48 -12.39
C VAL A 29 9.92 14.68 -13.30
N VAL A 30 10.47 15.31 -14.31
CA VAL A 30 11.34 14.69 -15.33
C VAL A 30 12.75 15.22 -15.21
N GLY A 31 13.73 14.33 -15.37
CA GLY A 31 15.15 14.66 -15.41
C GLY A 31 16.02 13.43 -15.53
N LYS A 32 17.24 13.58 -15.98
CA LYS A 32 18.25 12.51 -16.04
C LYS A 32 18.63 12.06 -14.63
N THR A 33 19.22 10.87 -14.52
CA THR A 33 19.81 10.40 -13.25
C THR A 33 20.84 11.42 -12.74
N GLY A 34 20.85 11.68 -11.43
CA GLY A 34 21.77 12.63 -10.81
C GLY A 34 21.36 14.11 -10.89
N THR A 35 20.23 14.45 -11.54
CA THR A 35 19.78 15.86 -11.66
C THR A 35 19.02 16.38 -10.43
N GLY A 36 18.90 15.60 -9.37
CA GLY A 36 18.28 16.03 -8.13
C GLY A 36 16.77 15.79 -8.03
N LYS A 37 16.16 14.94 -8.90
CA LYS A 37 14.72 14.60 -8.81
C LYS A 37 14.31 14.11 -7.42
N SER A 38 15.02 13.11 -6.89
CA SER A 38 14.71 12.55 -5.57
C SER A 38 14.92 13.56 -4.44
N THR A 39 15.94 14.41 -4.55
CA THR A 39 16.18 15.51 -3.60
C THR A 39 15.04 16.52 -3.62
N PHE A 40 14.53 16.84 -4.81
CA PHE A 40 13.38 17.72 -4.98
C PHE A 40 12.11 17.12 -4.39
N LEU A 41 11.80 15.84 -4.71
CA LEU A 41 10.65 15.11 -4.16
C LEU A 41 10.73 14.99 -2.64
N ARG A 42 11.91 14.62 -2.11
CA ARG A 42 12.14 14.55 -0.67
C ARG A 42 11.81 15.87 0.03
N ARG A 43 12.22 17.00 -0.58
CA ARG A 43 11.94 18.33 -0.02
C ARG A 43 10.45 18.61 0.03
N LEU A 44 9.70 18.34 -1.05
CA LEU A 44 8.26 18.53 -1.09
C LEU A 44 7.55 17.67 -0.03
N ILE A 45 7.93 16.40 0.08
CA ILE A 45 7.38 15.46 1.06
C ILE A 45 7.61 15.95 2.49
N LEU A 46 8.83 16.40 2.81
CA LEU A 46 9.14 16.88 4.15
C LEU A 46 8.43 18.21 4.47
N ASP A 47 8.31 19.11 3.50
CA ASP A 47 7.55 20.34 3.68
C ASP A 47 6.06 20.06 3.99
N ASP A 48 5.46 19.04 3.36
CA ASP A 48 4.08 18.61 3.64
C ASP A 48 3.96 17.94 5.03
N ILE A 49 4.91 17.07 5.39
CA ILE A 49 4.95 16.45 6.72
C ILE A 49 5.07 17.49 7.83
N GLU A 50 5.96 18.48 7.67
CA GLU A 50 6.13 19.59 8.62
C GLU A 50 4.88 20.47 8.72
N ALA A 51 4.15 20.65 7.62
CA ALA A 51 2.90 21.38 7.58
C ALA A 51 1.72 20.60 8.22
N GLY A 52 1.91 19.35 8.64
CA GLY A 52 0.88 18.51 9.26
C GLY A 52 0.01 17.77 8.27
N HIS A 53 0.36 17.74 6.99
CA HIS A 53 -0.38 16.99 5.99
C HIS A 53 -0.03 15.50 6.03
N GLY A 54 -0.97 14.65 5.56
CA GLY A 54 -0.71 13.24 5.29
C GLY A 54 0.02 13.06 3.96
N VAL A 55 0.99 12.13 3.93
CA VAL A 55 1.77 11.82 2.73
C VAL A 55 1.83 10.31 2.52
N GLY A 56 1.55 9.86 1.29
CA GLY A 56 1.80 8.49 0.85
C GLY A 56 3.00 8.46 -0.12
N LEU A 57 4.00 7.64 0.17
CA LEU A 57 5.18 7.45 -0.67
C LEU A 57 5.28 5.99 -1.12
N ILE A 58 5.37 5.77 -2.43
CA ILE A 58 5.69 4.46 -3.00
C ILE A 58 7.03 4.61 -3.72
N ASP A 59 8.05 3.94 -3.19
CA ASP A 59 9.41 3.98 -3.73
C ASP A 59 9.92 2.58 -4.06
N PRO A 60 9.98 2.21 -5.36
CA PRO A 60 10.43 0.87 -5.77
C PRO A 60 11.89 0.57 -5.41
N HIS A 61 12.71 1.59 -5.19
CA HIS A 61 14.14 1.44 -4.86
C HIS A 61 14.44 1.52 -3.36
N GLY A 62 13.58 2.21 -2.58
CA GLY A 62 13.72 2.38 -1.15
C GLY A 62 14.56 3.57 -0.70
N ASP A 63 15.50 4.05 -1.51
CA ASP A 63 16.45 5.12 -1.15
C ASP A 63 15.75 6.42 -0.73
N LEU A 64 14.69 6.82 -1.44
CA LEU A 64 13.93 8.01 -1.12
C LEU A 64 13.10 7.82 0.15
N ALA A 65 12.49 6.64 0.31
CA ALA A 65 11.70 6.31 1.50
C ALA A 65 12.57 6.34 2.75
N GLU A 66 13.75 5.72 2.72
CA GLU A 66 14.71 5.75 3.83
C GLU A 66 15.21 7.17 4.14
N ALA A 67 15.51 7.96 3.09
CA ALA A 67 15.94 9.33 3.26
C ALA A 67 14.85 10.24 3.85
N VAL A 68 13.58 10.00 3.52
CA VAL A 68 12.44 10.70 4.13
C VAL A 68 12.28 10.26 5.58
N LEU A 69 12.28 8.95 5.85
CA LEU A 69 12.12 8.36 7.19
C LEU A 69 13.15 8.93 8.17
N ALA A 70 14.42 9.02 7.75
CA ALA A 70 15.50 9.58 8.56
C ALA A 70 15.35 11.08 8.89
N ALA A 71 14.47 11.80 8.20
CA ALA A 71 14.27 13.23 8.36
C ALA A 71 12.89 13.61 8.90
N ILE A 72 12.07 12.64 9.27
CA ILE A 72 10.75 12.89 9.86
C ILE A 72 10.92 13.56 11.24
N PRO A 73 10.20 14.66 11.51
CA PRO A 73 10.23 15.30 12.81
C PRO A 73 9.77 14.37 13.94
N ALA A 74 10.41 14.45 15.11
CA ALA A 74 10.13 13.55 16.23
C ALA A 74 8.64 13.51 16.65
N HIS A 75 7.94 14.63 16.56
CA HIS A 75 6.51 14.72 16.91
C HIS A 75 5.57 14.06 15.88
N ARG A 76 6.10 13.60 14.73
CA ARG A 76 5.36 12.92 13.68
C ARG A 76 5.72 11.43 13.57
N LEU A 77 6.63 10.93 14.40
CA LEU A 77 7.10 9.54 14.31
C LEU A 77 5.99 8.52 14.60
N GLU A 78 5.08 8.85 15.49
CA GLU A 78 3.95 7.97 15.84
C GLU A 78 2.92 7.83 14.70
N ASP A 79 2.91 8.77 13.74
CA ASP A 79 2.02 8.75 12.57
C ASP A 79 2.60 7.93 11.41
N VAL A 80 3.82 7.39 11.54
CA VAL A 80 4.54 6.77 10.43
C VAL A 80 4.19 5.30 10.30
N VAL A 81 3.73 4.92 9.13
CA VAL A 81 3.63 3.51 8.70
C VAL A 81 4.70 3.25 7.66
N TYR A 82 5.73 2.47 8.02
CA TYR A 82 6.79 2.06 7.10
C TYR A 82 6.60 0.60 6.71
N PHE A 83 6.19 0.39 5.46
CA PHE A 83 6.00 -0.94 4.88
C PHE A 83 7.16 -1.29 3.97
N ASN A 84 8.05 -2.21 4.43
CA ASN A 84 9.16 -2.73 3.65
C ASN A 84 9.01 -4.24 3.44
N PRO A 85 8.54 -4.69 2.26
CA PRO A 85 8.38 -6.12 1.98
C PRO A 85 9.69 -6.91 1.98
N ALA A 86 10.84 -6.25 1.84
CA ALA A 86 12.16 -6.88 1.84
C ALA A 86 12.73 -7.09 3.25
N ASP A 87 12.14 -6.53 4.29
CA ASP A 87 12.56 -6.73 5.68
C ASP A 87 12.05 -8.08 6.21
N LEU A 88 12.83 -9.13 5.97
CA LEU A 88 12.52 -10.49 6.44
C LEU A 88 12.69 -10.66 7.96
N ALA A 89 13.41 -9.77 8.63
CA ALA A 89 13.60 -9.82 10.08
C ALA A 89 12.38 -9.27 10.84
N ARG A 90 11.66 -8.34 10.23
CA ARG A 90 10.45 -7.70 10.78
C ARG A 90 9.38 -7.60 9.70
N PRO A 91 8.83 -8.74 9.26
CA PRO A 91 7.81 -8.74 8.22
C PRO A 91 6.55 -8.03 8.72
N VAL A 92 6.06 -7.10 7.93
CA VAL A 92 4.77 -6.45 8.19
C VAL A 92 3.67 -7.33 7.64
N GLY A 93 2.77 -7.77 8.51
CA GLY A 93 1.58 -8.52 8.12
C GLY A 93 0.54 -7.56 7.53
N LEU A 94 0.05 -7.89 6.33
CA LEU A 94 -1.11 -7.24 5.73
C LEU A 94 -2.26 -8.25 5.70
N ASN A 95 -3.31 -7.99 6.46
CA ASN A 95 -4.51 -8.82 6.39
C ASN A 95 -5.44 -8.29 5.29
N VAL A 96 -5.51 -9.00 4.17
CA VAL A 96 -6.36 -8.64 3.03
C VAL A 96 -7.86 -8.86 3.29
N PHE A 97 -8.21 -9.44 4.44
CA PHE A 97 -9.60 -9.69 4.84
C PHE A 97 -10.06 -8.79 5.99
N ASP A 98 -9.22 -7.84 6.41
CA ASP A 98 -9.54 -6.92 7.50
C ASP A 98 -10.52 -5.86 7.01
N ALA A 99 -11.77 -5.98 7.45
CA ALA A 99 -12.87 -5.10 7.10
C ALA A 99 -13.88 -5.02 8.25
N GLU A 100 -14.50 -3.86 8.40
CA GLU A 100 -15.44 -3.57 9.48
C GLU A 100 -16.87 -4.01 9.14
N THR A 101 -17.23 -4.03 7.86
CA THR A 101 -18.58 -4.34 7.40
C THR A 101 -18.64 -5.57 6.50
N VAL A 102 -19.79 -6.22 6.44
CA VAL A 102 -20.03 -7.38 5.55
C VAL A 102 -19.88 -7.01 4.08
N GLU A 103 -20.29 -5.82 3.71
CA GLU A 103 -20.16 -5.30 2.35
C GLU A 103 -18.69 -5.14 1.96
N GLU A 104 -17.87 -4.58 2.85
CA GLU A 104 -16.42 -4.46 2.65
C GLU A 104 -15.76 -5.83 2.57
N GLN A 105 -16.12 -6.77 3.43
CA GLN A 105 -15.63 -8.15 3.39
C GLN A 105 -15.86 -8.79 2.02
N ARG A 106 -17.06 -8.67 1.49
CA ARG A 106 -17.42 -9.20 0.16
C ARG A 106 -16.63 -8.53 -0.95
N LEU A 107 -16.43 -7.20 -0.85
CA LEU A 107 -15.61 -6.44 -1.80
C LEU A 107 -14.16 -6.92 -1.76
N LEU A 108 -13.54 -7.02 -0.57
CA LEU A 108 -12.16 -7.47 -0.41
C LEU A 108 -11.93 -8.88 -0.94
N VAL A 109 -12.87 -9.81 -0.69
CA VAL A 109 -12.80 -11.17 -1.26
C VAL A 109 -12.87 -11.13 -2.80
N SER A 110 -13.72 -10.27 -3.37
CA SER A 110 -13.84 -10.14 -4.82
C SER A 110 -12.58 -9.53 -5.44
N GLU A 111 -11.98 -8.55 -4.80
CA GLU A 111 -10.71 -7.96 -5.22
C GLU A 111 -9.55 -8.94 -5.10
N ALA A 112 -9.50 -9.75 -4.01
CA ALA A 112 -8.51 -10.80 -3.86
C ALA A 112 -8.62 -11.84 -5.00
N VAL A 113 -9.82 -12.25 -5.37
CA VAL A 113 -10.05 -13.12 -6.54
C VAL A 113 -9.47 -12.50 -7.81
N ALA A 114 -9.77 -11.22 -8.08
CA ALA A 114 -9.28 -10.53 -9.27
C ALA A 114 -7.73 -10.39 -9.28
N ILE A 115 -7.13 -10.17 -8.12
CA ILE A 115 -5.66 -10.12 -7.96
C ILE A 115 -5.04 -11.49 -8.28
N PHE A 116 -5.59 -12.59 -7.71
CA PHE A 116 -5.07 -13.93 -7.95
C PHE A 116 -5.27 -14.38 -9.40
N GLU A 117 -6.40 -14.05 -10.02
CA GLU A 117 -6.62 -14.30 -11.44
C GLU A 117 -5.58 -13.56 -12.30
N ARG A 118 -5.27 -12.31 -11.96
CA ARG A 118 -4.26 -11.53 -12.66
C ARG A 118 -2.84 -12.06 -12.49
N LEU A 119 -2.52 -12.60 -11.30
CA LEU A 119 -1.19 -13.15 -10.98
C LEU A 119 -0.96 -14.52 -11.60
N TYR A 120 -1.95 -15.40 -11.57
CA TYR A 120 -1.81 -16.80 -11.94
C TYR A 120 -2.43 -17.15 -13.30
N GLY A 121 -3.24 -16.26 -13.87
CA GLY A 121 -3.98 -16.48 -15.09
C GLY A 121 -5.24 -17.33 -14.88
N SER A 122 -6.23 -17.16 -15.78
CA SER A 122 -7.52 -17.87 -15.72
C SER A 122 -7.39 -19.38 -15.98
N GLU A 123 -6.29 -19.85 -16.55
CA GLU A 123 -6.02 -21.28 -16.74
C GLU A 123 -5.73 -21.99 -15.41
N ILE A 124 -5.01 -21.32 -14.50
CA ILE A 124 -4.68 -21.84 -13.17
C ILE A 124 -5.76 -21.45 -12.16
N PHE A 125 -6.11 -20.16 -12.12
CA PHE A 125 -7.11 -19.62 -11.22
C PHE A 125 -8.46 -19.44 -11.93
N GLY A 126 -8.97 -20.57 -12.49
CA GLY A 126 -10.21 -20.60 -13.25
C GLY A 126 -11.47 -20.52 -12.39
N PRO A 127 -12.67 -20.46 -13.02
CA PRO A 127 -13.94 -20.18 -12.35
C PRO A 127 -14.22 -21.08 -11.14
N ARG A 128 -13.89 -22.37 -11.23
CA ARG A 128 -14.10 -23.31 -10.13
C ARG A 128 -13.25 -23.00 -8.91
N ILE A 129 -11.97 -22.64 -9.13
CA ILE A 129 -11.05 -22.28 -8.03
C ILE A 129 -11.47 -20.94 -7.44
N GLN A 130 -11.90 -20.00 -8.26
CA GLN A 130 -12.45 -18.72 -7.80
C GLN A 130 -13.67 -18.90 -6.91
N ASP A 131 -14.60 -19.78 -7.28
CA ASP A 131 -15.78 -20.09 -6.47
C ASP A 131 -15.40 -20.72 -5.13
N TYR A 132 -14.48 -21.68 -5.13
CA TYR A 132 -13.99 -22.26 -3.89
C TYR A 132 -13.30 -21.23 -3.01
N PHE A 133 -12.40 -20.44 -3.57
CA PHE A 133 -11.70 -19.39 -2.83
C PHE A 133 -12.69 -18.40 -2.21
N ARG A 134 -13.67 -17.93 -2.98
CA ARG A 134 -14.69 -16.98 -2.51
C ARG A 134 -15.51 -17.58 -1.35
N ASN A 135 -16.01 -18.78 -1.50
CA ASN A 135 -16.82 -19.42 -0.47
C ASN A 135 -16.01 -19.70 0.81
N PHE A 136 -14.78 -20.18 0.68
CA PHE A 136 -13.92 -20.43 1.84
C PHE A 136 -13.51 -19.12 2.54
N ALA A 137 -13.16 -18.09 1.78
CA ALA A 137 -12.80 -16.80 2.34
C ALA A 137 -13.97 -16.18 3.10
N LEU A 138 -15.17 -16.14 2.52
CA LEU A 138 -16.36 -15.63 3.21
C LEU A 138 -16.70 -16.45 4.45
N THR A 139 -16.68 -17.78 4.37
CA THR A 139 -16.92 -18.65 5.52
C THR A 139 -15.90 -18.39 6.64
N LEU A 140 -14.63 -18.20 6.28
CA LEU A 140 -13.58 -17.95 7.24
C LEU A 140 -13.76 -16.60 7.94
N ILE A 141 -14.04 -15.55 7.18
CA ILE A 141 -14.26 -14.19 7.70
C ILE A 141 -15.48 -14.17 8.64
N GLU A 142 -16.58 -14.83 8.26
CA GLU A 142 -17.81 -14.93 9.08
C GLU A 142 -17.60 -15.76 10.35
N SER A 143 -16.70 -16.74 10.32
CA SER A 143 -16.49 -17.66 11.44
C SER A 143 -15.49 -17.19 12.48
N ARG A 144 -14.60 -16.25 12.13
CA ARG A 144 -13.47 -15.86 12.97
C ARG A 144 -13.08 -14.40 12.77
N LEU A 145 -13.09 -13.62 13.86
CA LEU A 145 -12.54 -12.28 13.89
C LEU A 145 -11.01 -12.32 13.65
N GLY A 146 -10.52 -11.44 12.78
CA GLY A 146 -9.10 -11.35 12.44
C GLY A 146 -8.59 -12.52 11.58
N ALA A 147 -9.49 -13.20 10.88
CA ALA A 147 -9.12 -14.22 9.90
C ALA A 147 -8.21 -13.65 8.82
N ALA A 148 -7.20 -14.42 8.42
CA ALA A 148 -6.20 -14.02 7.43
C ALA A 148 -6.05 -15.05 6.32
N LEU A 149 -5.46 -14.67 5.20
CA LEU A 149 -5.28 -15.53 4.04
C LEU A 149 -4.63 -16.91 4.36
N PRO A 150 -3.60 -17.03 5.23
CA PRO A 150 -3.02 -18.32 5.61
C PRO A 150 -4.01 -19.27 6.30
N ASP A 151 -5.05 -18.75 6.93
CA ASP A 151 -6.07 -19.55 7.62
C ASP A 151 -6.98 -20.33 6.64
N LEU A 152 -6.92 -20.01 5.34
CA LEU A 152 -7.60 -20.80 4.30
C LEU A 152 -6.97 -22.19 4.11
N VAL A 153 -5.66 -22.32 4.34
CA VAL A 153 -4.94 -23.58 4.10
C VAL A 153 -5.50 -24.75 4.93
N PRO A 154 -5.74 -24.61 6.24
CA PRO A 154 -6.36 -25.68 7.04
C PRO A 154 -7.77 -26.08 6.59
N LEU A 155 -8.52 -25.16 5.97
CA LEU A 155 -9.86 -25.46 5.45
C LEU A 155 -9.81 -26.31 4.18
N LEU A 156 -8.72 -26.18 3.40
CA LEU A 156 -8.52 -26.93 2.16
C LEU A 156 -7.89 -28.30 2.37
N LEU A 157 -7.19 -28.49 3.50
CA LEU A 157 -6.56 -29.77 3.83
C LEU A 157 -7.56 -30.73 4.48
N PRO A 158 -7.47 -32.05 4.20
CA PRO A 158 -8.27 -33.05 4.88
C PRO A 158 -8.01 -33.03 6.39
N SER A 159 -8.93 -32.49 7.15
CA SER A 159 -8.86 -32.46 8.61
C SER A 159 -9.65 -33.66 9.23
N PRO A 160 -9.29 -34.11 10.44
CA PRO A 160 -10.10 -35.09 11.17
C PRO A 160 -11.57 -34.66 11.32
N PHE A 161 -11.81 -33.36 11.38
CA PHE A 161 -13.15 -32.77 11.48
C PHE A 161 -13.97 -32.92 10.19
N GLN A 162 -13.35 -32.78 9.03
CA GLN A 162 -14.01 -33.00 7.73
C GLN A 162 -14.28 -34.47 7.50
N LYS A 163 -13.42 -35.36 8.01
CA LYS A 163 -13.59 -36.81 7.93
C LYS A 163 -14.78 -37.28 8.77
N ALA A 164 -14.90 -36.79 10.01
CA ALA A 164 -16.01 -37.10 10.89
C ALA A 164 -17.39 -36.66 10.33
N ARG A 165 -17.44 -35.56 9.55
CA ARG A 165 -18.66 -35.05 8.93
C ARG A 165 -19.04 -35.79 7.63
N ARG A 166 -18.08 -36.45 6.99
CA ARG A 166 -18.31 -37.24 5.77
C ARG A 166 -18.73 -38.65 6.06
N ASP A 167 -18.38 -39.15 7.25
CA ASP A 167 -18.67 -40.51 7.73
C ASP A 167 -19.94 -40.54 8.63
N ALA A 168 -20.59 -39.37 8.86
CA ALA A 168 -21.88 -39.21 9.57
C ALA A 168 -23.03 -38.94 8.60
#